data_0b703f923299e7a83cc3dcc8757a433f
#
_entry.id   0b703f923299e7a83cc3dcc8757a433f
#
_cell.length_a   1.000
_cell.length_b   1.000
_cell.length_c   1.000
_cell.angle_alpha   90.00
_cell.angle_beta   90.00
_cell.angle_gamma   90.00
#
_symmetry.space_group_name_H-M   'P 1'
#
loop_
_entity.id
_entity.type
_entity.pdbx_description
1 polymer ?
#
loop_
_entity_poly.entity_id
_entity_poly.type
_entity_poly.pdbx_seq_one_letter_code
_entity_poly.pdbx_strand_id
1 'polypeptide(L)'
;MKRREFIKAGIGSAVVLTTPSLFLDCIDNGSVKNIPHKINAQVSSVKGNNLNSMTRDAINALGGMQKIVNEGETVFIKPNFVSFPWAQYNNCFHIGECTKPEIIIATVEECLKAGAEEVIIGEGSHLPKFDWQYAVTLDGTTNLVKEAKRLSSLYNKKVLLACLETDSPAWVEIPPVTNLNKIAISSLAANADKIISIPVAKTHSWAQLTLSMKNFIGITPLSRYAQLVNNTWWNRGSFDHSSPQAIAQVYLDIVKNLKPDLSLIDFSIGIEGDGPTKDYGGTTLNMKDRLGSWVIIASTDILAADATAARIMSHDVNEIKQLTMGYNMGLGEINEKSIEILGGKLSDLQVEWKPAQLKG
;
A
#
# COMPACT_ATOMS: atom_id res chain seq x y z
N MET A 1 -8.53 -22.15 -5.44
CA MET A 1 -7.35 -22.18 -6.35
C MET A 1 -6.30 -21.27 -5.70
N LYS A 2 -5.11 -21.77 -5.42
CA LYS A 2 -4.04 -20.94 -4.82
C LYS A 2 -3.59 -19.86 -5.80
N ARG A 3 -3.17 -18.68 -5.31
CA ARG A 3 -2.70 -17.53 -6.10
C ARG A 3 -1.68 -17.93 -7.18
N ARG A 4 -0.77 -18.86 -6.88
CA ARG A 4 0.20 -19.47 -7.81
C ARG A 4 -0.45 -20.12 -9.03
N GLU A 5 -1.62 -20.73 -8.88
CA GLU A 5 -2.33 -21.44 -9.95
C GLU A 5 -3.07 -20.45 -10.85
N PHE A 6 -3.60 -19.37 -10.28
CA PHE A 6 -4.27 -18.31 -11.03
C PHE A 6 -3.30 -17.55 -11.94
N ILE A 7 -2.11 -17.19 -11.44
CA ILE A 7 -1.07 -16.50 -12.23
C ILE A 7 -0.55 -17.42 -13.35
N LYS A 8 -0.48 -18.75 -13.12
CA LYS A 8 -0.07 -19.73 -14.13
C LYS A 8 -1.18 -20.08 -15.12
N ALA A 9 -2.45 -19.96 -14.73
CA ALA A 9 -3.61 -20.30 -15.57
C ALA A 9 -4.06 -19.16 -16.51
N GLY A 10 -3.40 -18.02 -16.50
CA GLY A 10 -3.70 -16.86 -17.37
C GLY A 10 -3.48 -17.07 -18.88
N ILE A 11 -3.41 -18.32 -19.32
CA ILE A 11 -3.37 -18.75 -20.73
C ILE A 11 -4.63 -19.59 -20.99
N GLY A 12 -5.76 -18.94 -21.25
CA GLY A 12 -6.92 -19.63 -21.80
C GLY A 12 -8.29 -19.21 -21.24
N SER A 13 -9.08 -18.62 -22.14
CA SER A 13 -10.53 -18.48 -22.10
C SER A 13 -11.13 -17.34 -21.27
N ALA A 14 -11.39 -16.23 -21.96
CA ALA A 14 -12.35 -15.22 -21.55
C ALA A 14 -13.77 -15.79 -21.70
N VAL A 15 -14.48 -15.99 -20.61
CA VAL A 15 -15.93 -16.16 -20.62
C VAL A 15 -16.55 -14.78 -20.37
N VAL A 16 -17.15 -14.22 -21.42
CA VAL A 16 -17.95 -13.01 -21.34
C VAL A 16 -19.32 -13.38 -20.79
N LEU A 17 -19.61 -13.00 -19.55
CA LEU A 17 -20.96 -13.02 -19.02
C LEU A 17 -21.56 -11.61 -19.21
N THR A 18 -22.39 -11.47 -20.24
CA THR A 18 -23.25 -10.30 -20.43
C THR A 18 -24.49 -10.45 -19.56
N THR A 19 -24.65 -9.56 -18.59
CA THR A 19 -25.94 -9.36 -17.91
C THR A 19 -26.67 -8.18 -18.54
N PRO A 20 -27.94 -8.30 -18.93
CA PRO A 20 -28.70 -7.17 -19.45
C PRO A 20 -29.13 -6.24 -18.30
N SER A 21 -28.80 -4.98 -18.43
CA SER A 21 -29.31 -3.90 -17.61
C SER A 21 -30.77 -3.59 -18.02
N LEU A 22 -31.72 -3.88 -17.16
CA LEU A 22 -33.07 -3.34 -17.23
C LEU A 22 -33.13 -2.03 -16.44
N PHE A 23 -33.14 -0.91 -17.14
CA PHE A 23 -33.60 0.36 -16.61
C PHE A 23 -35.14 0.39 -16.68
N LEU A 24 -35.79 0.48 -15.55
CA LEU A 24 -37.18 0.86 -15.44
C LEU A 24 -37.23 2.17 -14.68
N ASP A 25 -37.54 3.24 -15.40
CA ASP A 25 -37.95 4.52 -14.84
C ASP A 25 -39.31 4.33 -14.15
N CYS A 26 -39.37 4.59 -12.86
CA CYS A 26 -40.60 4.92 -12.14
C CYS A 26 -40.37 6.26 -11.46
N ILE A 27 -40.96 7.31 -12.00
CA ILE A 27 -41.14 8.59 -11.33
C ILE A 27 -42.29 8.36 -10.33
N ASP A 28 -41.97 8.40 -9.05
CA ASP A 28 -42.99 8.52 -8.00
C ASP A 28 -42.60 9.66 -7.04
N ASN A 29 -43.50 10.65 -6.98
CA ASN A 29 -43.45 11.78 -6.07
C ASN A 29 -43.88 11.32 -4.66
N GLY A 30 -42.96 11.31 -3.71
CA GLY A 30 -43.36 11.19 -2.32
C GLY A 30 -42.34 10.50 -1.42
N SER A 31 -41.75 11.28 -0.52
CA SER A 31 -40.90 10.87 0.61
C SER A 31 -39.57 10.13 0.20
N VAL A 32 -38.46 10.84 0.37
CA VAL A 32 -37.14 10.23 0.34
C VAL A 32 -37.06 9.19 1.45
N LYS A 33 -37.40 7.93 1.11
CA LYS A 33 -37.07 6.78 1.96
C LYS A 33 -35.55 6.75 1.99
N ASN A 34 -34.94 6.90 3.16
CA ASN A 34 -33.55 6.58 3.41
C ASN A 34 -33.37 5.09 3.10
N ILE A 35 -33.04 4.77 1.85
CA ILE A 35 -32.60 3.41 1.50
C ILE A 35 -31.25 3.24 2.17
N PRO A 36 -31.08 2.30 3.11
CA PRO A 36 -29.80 2.10 3.75
C PRO A 36 -28.79 1.73 2.67
N HIS A 37 -27.71 2.53 2.53
CA HIS A 37 -26.63 2.20 1.63
C HIS A 37 -26.02 0.86 2.06
N LYS A 38 -25.83 -0.04 1.10
CA LYS A 38 -25.13 -1.30 1.36
C LYS A 38 -23.67 -0.98 1.68
N ILE A 39 -23.20 -1.43 2.85
CA ILE A 39 -21.79 -1.37 3.20
C ILE A 39 -21.05 -2.44 2.37
N ASN A 40 -20.09 -2.01 1.57
CA ASN A 40 -19.30 -2.86 0.69
C ASN A 40 -17.86 -3.07 1.20
N ALA A 41 -17.33 -2.13 1.99
CA ALA A 41 -16.00 -2.17 2.54
C ALA A 41 -15.96 -1.63 3.98
N GLN A 42 -14.96 -2.09 4.73
CA GLN A 42 -14.64 -1.58 6.07
C GLN A 42 -13.21 -1.04 6.10
N VAL A 43 -13.03 0.11 6.73
CA VAL A 43 -11.73 0.71 7.00
C VAL A 43 -11.63 0.97 8.50
N SER A 44 -10.68 0.37 9.17
CA SER A 44 -10.40 0.71 10.55
C SER A 44 -9.53 1.97 10.63
N SER A 45 -9.76 2.79 11.66
CA SER A 45 -8.98 3.98 11.94
C SER A 45 -8.62 4.06 13.41
N VAL A 46 -7.34 4.25 13.71
CA VAL A 46 -6.82 4.32 15.08
C VAL A 46 -5.98 5.57 15.25
N LYS A 47 -6.35 6.40 16.24
CA LYS A 47 -5.59 7.57 16.68
C LYS A 47 -4.76 7.20 17.90
N GLY A 48 -3.52 7.72 17.99
CA GLY A 48 -2.68 7.47 19.14
C GLY A 48 -1.26 7.99 19.02
N ASN A 49 -0.40 7.52 19.93
CA ASN A 49 0.99 7.96 20.04
C ASN A 49 1.99 6.80 20.06
N ASN A 50 1.51 5.56 19.96
CA ASN A 50 2.33 4.36 19.92
C ASN A 50 1.98 3.54 18.68
N LEU A 51 2.86 3.55 17.68
CA LEU A 51 2.60 2.92 16.38
C LEU A 51 2.43 1.39 16.47
N ASN A 52 3.13 0.73 17.40
CA ASN A 52 2.98 -0.72 17.61
C ASN A 52 1.56 -1.08 18.08
N SER A 53 1.06 -0.43 19.14
CA SER A 53 -0.30 -0.70 19.63
C SER A 53 -1.34 -0.28 18.61
N MET A 54 -1.21 0.91 18.01
CA MET A 54 -2.13 1.41 16.99
C MET A 54 -2.26 0.43 15.80
N THR A 55 -1.16 -0.18 15.37
CA THR A 55 -1.17 -1.17 14.28
C THR A 55 -1.97 -2.42 14.67
N ARG A 56 -1.73 -2.94 15.89
CA ARG A 56 -2.50 -4.09 16.40
C ARG A 56 -3.98 -3.77 16.54
N ASP A 57 -4.30 -2.59 17.08
CA ASP A 57 -5.68 -2.14 17.26
C ASP A 57 -6.39 -1.98 15.90
N ALA A 58 -5.70 -1.45 14.88
CA ALA A 58 -6.26 -1.31 13.53
C ALA A 58 -6.54 -2.68 12.88
N ILE A 59 -5.66 -3.66 13.06
CA ILE A 59 -5.85 -5.03 12.59
C ILE A 59 -7.00 -5.71 13.36
N ASN A 60 -7.03 -5.54 14.69
CA ASN A 60 -8.05 -6.14 15.55
C ASN A 60 -9.45 -5.60 15.26
N ALA A 61 -9.58 -4.33 14.93
CA ALA A 61 -10.87 -3.72 14.53
C ALA A 61 -11.46 -4.37 13.27
N LEU A 62 -10.62 -4.94 12.39
CA LEU A 62 -11.05 -5.73 11.22
C LEU A 62 -11.34 -7.21 11.55
N GLY A 63 -11.26 -7.59 12.82
CA GLY A 63 -11.49 -8.96 13.30
C GLY A 63 -10.22 -9.76 13.53
N GLY A 64 -9.03 -9.11 13.46
CA GLY A 64 -7.72 -9.68 13.74
C GLY A 64 -7.06 -10.37 12.55
N MET A 65 -5.73 -10.53 12.63
CA MET A 65 -4.91 -11.08 11.54
C MET A 65 -5.32 -12.53 11.17
N GLN A 66 -5.87 -13.29 12.10
CA GLN A 66 -6.39 -14.66 11.88
C GLN A 66 -7.60 -14.71 10.90
N LYS A 67 -8.23 -13.57 10.58
CA LYS A 67 -9.22 -13.47 9.49
C LYS A 67 -8.58 -13.34 8.11
N ILE A 68 -7.29 -13.03 8.06
CA ILE A 68 -6.54 -12.71 6.84
C ILE A 68 -5.53 -13.82 6.55
N VAL A 69 -4.74 -14.21 7.55
CA VAL A 69 -3.66 -15.18 7.46
C VAL A 69 -4.08 -16.49 8.10
N ASN A 70 -3.84 -17.61 7.40
CA ASN A 70 -4.07 -18.96 7.92
C ASN A 70 -2.74 -19.61 8.35
N GLU A 71 -2.84 -20.68 9.15
CA GLU A 71 -1.70 -21.46 9.56
C GLU A 71 -0.94 -22.03 8.33
N GLY A 72 0.40 -21.93 8.37
CA GLY A 72 1.30 -22.45 7.34
C GLY A 72 1.44 -21.58 6.09
N GLU A 73 0.77 -20.41 6.02
CA GLU A 73 0.88 -19.50 4.88
C GLU A 73 2.18 -18.70 4.88
N THR A 74 2.65 -18.37 3.68
CA THR A 74 3.72 -17.39 3.43
C THR A 74 3.10 -16.02 3.22
N VAL A 75 3.54 -15.02 3.98
CA VAL A 75 3.08 -13.62 3.90
C VAL A 75 4.17 -12.76 3.29
N PHE A 76 3.84 -11.98 2.26
CA PHE A 76 4.72 -10.94 1.73
C PHE A 76 4.25 -9.57 2.19
N ILE A 77 5.13 -8.82 2.86
CA ILE A 77 4.89 -7.44 3.31
C ILE A 77 5.67 -6.49 2.43
N LYS A 78 4.97 -5.52 1.83
CA LYS A 78 5.56 -4.44 1.04
C LYS A 78 5.55 -3.13 1.82
N PRO A 79 6.64 -2.72 2.48
CA PRO A 79 6.76 -1.38 3.03
C PRO A 79 6.95 -0.35 1.90
N ASN A 80 6.90 0.94 2.20
CA ASN A 80 7.30 1.99 1.27
C ASN A 80 8.64 2.59 1.72
N PHE A 81 9.72 2.18 1.05
CA PHE A 81 11.09 2.54 1.41
C PHE A 81 11.82 3.26 0.26
N VAL A 82 11.22 4.35 -0.24
CA VAL A 82 11.69 5.09 -1.42
C VAL A 82 13.12 5.61 -1.27
N SER A 83 13.45 6.26 -0.17
CA SER A 83 14.79 6.83 0.11
C SER A 83 15.61 6.01 1.12
N PHE A 84 15.16 4.81 1.43
CA PHE A 84 15.80 3.93 2.41
C PHE A 84 17.26 3.59 2.09
N PRO A 85 17.71 3.45 0.82
CA PRO A 85 19.12 3.24 0.53
C PRO A 85 20.07 4.29 1.12
N TRP A 86 19.57 5.48 1.44
CA TRP A 86 20.33 6.57 2.07
C TRP A 86 20.06 6.74 3.56
N ALA A 87 19.36 5.80 4.20
CA ALA A 87 18.90 5.92 5.60
C ALA A 87 20.05 6.15 6.60
N GLN A 88 21.27 5.66 6.32
CA GLN A 88 22.44 5.91 7.16
C GLN A 88 22.86 7.39 7.19
N TYR A 89 22.52 8.18 6.15
CA TYR A 89 22.88 9.60 6.02
C TYR A 89 21.66 10.50 6.20
N ASN A 90 20.48 9.94 6.06
CA ASN A 90 19.23 10.67 5.99
C ASN A 90 18.16 9.91 6.79
N ASN A 91 17.60 10.55 7.80
CA ASN A 91 16.58 9.92 8.64
C ASN A 91 15.22 9.88 7.92
N CYS A 92 15.10 9.00 6.90
CA CYS A 92 13.95 8.87 6.02
C CYS A 92 12.64 8.56 6.78
N PHE A 93 12.72 8.03 8.01
CA PHE A 93 11.56 7.76 8.84
C PHE A 93 11.03 9.02 9.52
N HIS A 94 11.92 9.84 10.09
CA HIS A 94 11.55 11.11 10.75
C HIS A 94 11.15 12.20 9.75
N ILE A 95 11.67 12.15 8.52
CA ILE A 95 11.28 13.10 7.48
C ILE A 95 10.02 12.69 6.71
N GLY A 96 9.49 11.47 6.94
CA GLY A 96 8.22 11.05 6.38
C GLY A 96 8.30 10.36 5.01
N GLU A 97 9.48 10.00 4.54
CA GLU A 97 9.67 9.38 3.23
C GLU A 97 9.47 7.87 3.23
N CYS A 98 9.70 7.22 4.38
CA CYS A 98 9.61 5.78 4.55
C CYS A 98 8.60 5.37 5.63
N THR A 99 7.98 4.20 5.44
CA THR A 99 7.10 3.54 6.43
C THR A 99 7.87 3.27 7.73
N LYS A 100 7.28 3.57 8.89
CA LYS A 100 7.93 3.40 10.19
C LYS A 100 8.11 1.93 10.54
N PRO A 101 9.32 1.52 10.98
CA PRO A 101 9.62 0.13 11.33
C PRO A 101 8.68 -0.46 12.37
N GLU A 102 8.18 0.34 13.31
CA GLU A 102 7.23 -0.08 14.35
C GLU A 102 5.97 -0.73 13.78
N ILE A 103 5.43 -0.16 12.68
CA ILE A 103 4.23 -0.67 12.01
C ILE A 103 4.54 -2.03 11.36
N ILE A 104 5.70 -2.13 10.72
CA ILE A 104 6.16 -3.37 10.08
C ILE A 104 6.36 -4.47 11.14
N ILE A 105 7.05 -4.17 12.23
CA ILE A 105 7.33 -5.09 13.35
C ILE A 105 6.02 -5.63 13.92
N ALA A 106 5.07 -4.74 14.23
CA ALA A 106 3.77 -5.13 14.78
C ALA A 106 2.99 -6.01 13.79
N THR A 107 3.01 -5.68 12.49
CA THR A 107 2.34 -6.48 11.45
C THR A 107 2.96 -7.87 11.32
N VAL A 108 4.30 -7.98 11.32
CA VAL A 108 5.01 -9.27 11.29
C VAL A 108 4.60 -10.13 12.48
N GLU A 109 4.59 -9.54 13.68
CA GLU A 109 4.22 -10.27 14.91
C GLU A 109 2.77 -10.78 14.83
N GLU A 110 1.83 -9.98 14.37
CA GLU A 110 0.43 -10.41 14.21
C GLU A 110 0.28 -11.52 13.13
N CYS A 111 1.06 -11.48 12.04
CA CYS A 111 1.09 -12.57 11.06
C CYS A 111 1.59 -13.89 11.69
N LEU A 112 2.65 -13.83 12.49
CA LEU A 112 3.21 -15.01 13.17
C LEU A 112 2.24 -15.57 14.22
N LYS A 113 1.57 -14.71 14.99
CA LYS A 113 0.50 -15.11 15.93
C LYS A 113 -0.67 -15.78 15.23
N ALA A 114 -1.00 -15.34 14.01
CA ALA A 114 -2.05 -15.93 13.19
C ALA A 114 -1.64 -17.30 12.57
N GLY A 115 -0.38 -17.69 12.70
CA GLY A 115 0.12 -19.00 12.24
C GLY A 115 0.92 -18.97 10.93
N ALA A 116 1.30 -17.79 10.43
CA ALA A 116 2.17 -17.71 9.24
C ALA A 116 3.44 -18.55 9.44
N GLU A 117 3.81 -19.36 8.44
CA GLU A 117 5.06 -20.13 8.44
C GLU A 117 6.27 -19.27 8.09
N GLU A 118 6.05 -18.32 7.18
CA GLU A 118 7.08 -17.42 6.71
C GLU A 118 6.52 -16.02 6.48
N VAL A 119 7.24 -15.00 6.94
CA VAL A 119 6.94 -13.60 6.66
C VAL A 119 8.12 -12.96 5.94
N ILE A 120 7.91 -12.45 4.76
CA ILE A 120 8.93 -11.82 3.91
C ILE A 120 8.65 -10.33 3.83
N ILE A 121 9.57 -9.50 4.33
CA ILE A 121 9.54 -8.05 4.13
C ILE A 121 10.41 -7.76 2.91
N GLY A 122 9.79 -7.38 1.79
CA GLY A 122 10.48 -7.20 0.51
C GLY A 122 10.38 -5.78 -0.04
N GLU A 123 11.52 -5.23 -0.50
CA GLU A 123 11.59 -3.91 -1.09
C GLU A 123 12.56 -3.86 -2.28
N GLY A 124 12.19 -3.13 -3.33
CA GLY A 124 13.01 -2.92 -4.53
C GLY A 124 13.45 -1.48 -4.76
N SER A 125 13.33 -0.62 -3.79
CA SER A 125 13.74 0.79 -3.69
C SER A 125 14.38 1.44 -4.94
N HIS A 126 15.32 2.37 -4.78
CA HIS A 126 16.06 3.08 -5.84
C HIS A 126 17.51 2.61 -6.03
N LEU A 127 17.99 1.70 -5.18
CA LEU A 127 19.25 0.99 -5.36
C LEU A 127 19.00 -0.52 -5.31
N PRO A 128 19.77 -1.31 -6.07
CA PRO A 128 19.61 -2.77 -6.10
C PRO A 128 19.85 -3.41 -4.74
N LYS A 129 20.71 -2.80 -3.93
CA LYS A 129 21.06 -3.29 -2.59
C LYS A 129 21.07 -2.13 -1.59
N PHE A 130 20.58 -2.41 -0.38
CA PHE A 130 20.62 -1.50 0.75
C PHE A 130 20.71 -2.32 2.04
N ASP A 131 21.06 -1.65 3.15
CA ASP A 131 21.31 -2.33 4.41
C ASP A 131 20.14 -2.15 5.38
N TRP A 132 19.43 -3.23 5.66
CA TRP A 132 18.27 -3.27 6.52
C TRP A 132 18.55 -2.87 7.99
N GLN A 133 19.83 -2.86 8.45
CA GLN A 133 20.17 -2.41 9.80
C GLN A 133 19.79 -0.95 10.04
N TYR A 134 19.72 -0.13 8.98
CA TYR A 134 19.32 1.29 9.08
C TYR A 134 17.81 1.49 9.17
N ALA A 135 17.00 0.43 9.09
CA ALA A 135 15.55 0.50 9.38
C ALA A 135 15.32 0.53 10.90
N VAL A 136 15.69 1.67 11.51
CA VAL A 136 15.67 1.90 12.95
C VAL A 136 14.32 2.53 13.35
N THR A 137 13.75 2.07 14.46
CA THR A 137 12.52 2.64 15.05
C THR A 137 12.67 4.11 15.37
N LEU A 138 11.56 4.88 15.42
CA LEU A 138 11.58 6.31 15.69
C LEU A 138 12.26 6.67 17.02
N ASP A 139 12.14 5.80 18.03
CA ASP A 139 12.79 5.96 19.31
C ASP A 139 14.27 5.53 19.35
N GLY A 140 14.79 4.97 18.25
CA GLY A 140 16.17 4.54 18.12
C GLY A 140 16.52 3.25 18.89
N THR A 141 15.56 2.57 19.50
CA THR A 141 15.84 1.46 20.44
C THR A 141 16.14 0.14 19.73
N THR A 142 15.56 -0.10 18.54
CA THR A 142 15.75 -1.33 17.77
C THR A 142 15.72 -1.06 16.26
N ASN A 143 15.92 -2.11 15.46
CA ASN A 143 15.81 -2.07 14.00
C ASN A 143 15.20 -3.36 13.45
N LEU A 144 14.81 -3.34 12.17
CA LEU A 144 14.14 -4.49 11.53
C LEU A 144 15.00 -5.76 11.55
N VAL A 145 16.33 -5.68 11.48
CA VAL A 145 17.22 -6.86 11.50
C VAL A 145 17.15 -7.56 12.85
N LYS A 146 17.23 -6.78 13.94
CA LYS A 146 17.14 -7.32 15.33
C LYS A 146 15.76 -7.91 15.60
N GLU A 147 14.70 -7.18 15.19
CA GLU A 147 13.32 -7.61 15.41
C GLU A 147 12.96 -8.84 14.57
N ALA A 148 13.40 -8.92 13.31
CA ALA A 148 13.20 -10.11 12.48
C ALA A 148 13.81 -11.36 13.13
N LYS A 149 15.05 -11.25 13.66
CA LYS A 149 15.71 -12.34 14.40
C LYS A 149 14.96 -12.70 15.66
N ARG A 150 14.57 -11.69 16.46
CA ARG A 150 13.82 -11.88 17.72
C ARG A 150 12.50 -12.61 17.48
N LEU A 151 11.71 -12.12 16.52
CA LEU A 151 10.41 -12.70 16.18
C LEU A 151 10.55 -14.09 15.57
N SER A 152 11.52 -14.32 14.69
CA SER A 152 11.82 -15.64 14.13
C SER A 152 12.13 -16.65 15.24
N SER A 153 12.97 -16.27 16.21
CA SER A 153 13.31 -17.15 17.35
C SER A 153 12.12 -17.36 18.29
N LEU A 154 11.37 -16.29 18.60
CA LEU A 154 10.24 -16.35 19.53
C LEU A 154 9.12 -17.28 19.05
N TYR A 155 8.80 -17.23 17.76
CA TYR A 155 7.72 -18.01 17.17
C TYR A 155 8.19 -19.30 16.50
N ASN A 156 9.50 -19.55 16.42
CA ASN A 156 10.12 -20.66 15.66
C ASN A 156 9.61 -20.69 14.20
N LYS A 157 9.55 -19.53 13.56
CA LYS A 157 9.07 -19.32 12.19
C LYS A 157 10.08 -18.48 11.42
N LYS A 158 9.94 -18.39 10.09
CA LYS A 158 10.87 -17.62 9.26
C LYS A 158 10.41 -16.16 9.14
N VAL A 159 11.34 -15.23 9.38
CA VAL A 159 11.16 -13.80 9.07
C VAL A 159 12.34 -13.34 8.22
N LEU A 160 12.08 -12.96 6.97
CA LEU A 160 13.10 -12.59 5.99
C LEU A 160 13.00 -11.12 5.64
N LEU A 161 14.15 -10.48 5.45
CA LEU A 161 14.30 -9.15 4.89
C LEU A 161 14.96 -9.30 3.51
N ALA A 162 14.34 -8.81 2.45
CA ALA A 162 14.81 -9.04 1.08
C ALA A 162 14.94 -7.73 0.28
N CYS A 163 16.16 -7.46 -0.21
CA CYS A 163 16.39 -6.55 -1.33
C CYS A 163 16.03 -7.31 -2.61
N LEU A 164 14.92 -6.96 -3.25
CA LEU A 164 14.34 -7.79 -4.32
C LEU A 164 15.24 -7.96 -5.54
N GLU A 165 16.14 -7.01 -5.81
CA GLU A 165 17.10 -7.09 -6.95
C GLU A 165 18.28 -8.03 -6.68
N THR A 166 18.69 -8.21 -5.42
CA THR A 166 19.93 -8.93 -5.08
C THR A 166 19.70 -10.24 -4.34
N ASP A 167 18.71 -10.28 -3.44
CA ASP A 167 18.52 -11.42 -2.55
C ASP A 167 17.63 -12.50 -3.19
N SER A 168 16.73 -12.10 -4.10
CA SER A 168 15.90 -13.02 -4.89
C SER A 168 15.55 -12.41 -6.24
N PRO A 169 16.51 -12.30 -7.19
CA PRO A 169 16.34 -11.66 -8.49
C PRO A 169 15.51 -12.53 -9.47
N ALA A 170 14.45 -13.16 -8.97
CA ALA A 170 13.52 -13.95 -9.76
C ALA A 170 12.23 -13.15 -10.01
N TRP A 171 11.80 -13.13 -11.29
CA TRP A 171 10.72 -12.29 -11.76
C TRP A 171 9.65 -13.11 -12.47
N VAL A 172 8.39 -12.77 -12.24
CA VAL A 172 7.22 -13.37 -12.88
C VAL A 172 6.54 -12.30 -13.73
N GLU A 173 6.23 -12.62 -14.97
CA GLU A 173 5.45 -11.74 -15.85
C GLU A 173 3.96 -11.92 -15.58
N ILE A 174 3.27 -10.82 -15.28
CA ILE A 174 1.82 -10.80 -15.13
C ILE A 174 1.16 -10.28 -16.41
N PRO A 175 -0.02 -10.81 -16.77
CA PRO A 175 -0.76 -10.33 -17.93
C PRO A 175 -1.27 -8.90 -17.67
N PRO A 176 -1.25 -8.02 -18.69
CA PRO A 176 -1.88 -6.73 -18.58
C PRO A 176 -3.40 -6.87 -18.55
N VAL A 177 -4.06 -5.99 -17.79
CA VAL A 177 -5.52 -5.80 -17.83
C VAL A 177 -5.89 -4.42 -18.37
N THR A 178 -4.89 -3.59 -18.63
CA THR A 178 -4.93 -2.34 -19.37
C THR A 178 -4.26 -2.49 -20.74
N ASN A 179 -4.01 -1.39 -21.44
CA ASN A 179 -3.31 -1.38 -22.74
C ASN A 179 -1.77 -1.48 -22.60
N LEU A 180 -1.27 -1.91 -21.45
CA LEU A 180 0.16 -2.07 -21.23
C LEU A 180 0.67 -3.42 -21.74
N ASN A 181 1.98 -3.52 -21.93
CA ASN A 181 2.65 -4.80 -22.09
C ASN A 181 2.70 -5.56 -20.76
N LYS A 182 3.05 -6.86 -20.80
CA LYS A 182 3.31 -7.65 -19.60
C LYS A 182 4.29 -6.94 -18.67
N ILE A 183 4.01 -7.00 -17.38
CA ILE A 183 4.83 -6.39 -16.33
C ILE A 183 5.51 -7.52 -15.54
N ALA A 184 6.82 -7.42 -15.36
CA ALA A 184 7.56 -8.31 -14.47
C ALA A 184 7.46 -7.80 -13.02
N ILE A 185 7.20 -8.71 -12.09
CA ILE A 185 7.16 -8.46 -10.66
C ILE A 185 7.98 -9.50 -9.89
N SER A 186 8.37 -9.18 -8.66
CA SER A 186 9.10 -10.11 -7.79
C SER A 186 8.37 -11.43 -7.61
N SER A 187 9.09 -12.54 -7.79
CA SER A 187 8.58 -13.89 -7.54
C SER A 187 8.23 -14.12 -6.06
N LEU A 188 8.89 -13.44 -5.13
CA LEU A 188 8.55 -13.49 -3.70
C LEU A 188 7.13 -12.97 -3.46
N ALA A 189 6.77 -11.83 -4.07
CA ALA A 189 5.42 -11.29 -3.99
C ALA A 189 4.40 -12.16 -4.74
N ALA A 190 4.75 -12.60 -5.97
CA ALA A 190 3.83 -13.38 -6.81
C ALA A 190 3.50 -14.77 -6.22
N ASN A 191 4.43 -15.38 -5.48
CA ASN A 191 4.28 -16.72 -4.91
C ASN A 191 3.79 -16.72 -3.46
N ALA A 192 3.70 -15.58 -2.78
CA ALA A 192 3.17 -15.51 -1.44
C ALA A 192 1.68 -15.87 -1.40
N ASP A 193 1.24 -16.51 -0.32
CA ASP A 193 -0.17 -16.83 -0.11
C ASP A 193 -0.95 -15.57 0.28
N LYS A 194 -0.32 -14.64 1.02
CA LYS A 194 -0.89 -13.36 1.44
C LYS A 194 0.03 -12.20 1.14
N ILE A 195 -0.57 -11.05 0.81
CA ILE A 195 0.17 -9.82 0.49
C ILE A 195 -0.39 -8.67 1.32
N ILE A 196 0.51 -7.97 2.02
CA ILE A 196 0.21 -6.81 2.85
C ILE A 196 0.97 -5.60 2.31
N SER A 197 0.25 -4.51 2.03
CA SER A 197 0.84 -3.22 1.67
C SER A 197 0.91 -2.31 2.88
N ILE A 198 2.09 -1.78 3.21
CA ILE A 198 2.28 -0.81 4.31
C ILE A 198 2.91 0.47 3.75
N PRO A 199 2.14 1.33 3.08
CA PRO A 199 2.64 2.62 2.60
C PRO A 199 2.69 3.66 3.72
N VAL A 200 3.57 4.64 3.59
CA VAL A 200 3.44 5.93 4.26
C VAL A 200 2.65 6.89 3.38
N ALA A 201 1.72 7.65 3.97
CA ALA A 201 0.90 8.62 3.26
C ALA A 201 1.75 9.78 2.74
N LYS A 202 1.68 10.05 1.43
CA LYS A 202 2.38 11.17 0.78
C LYS A 202 1.60 11.69 -0.41
N THR A 203 1.72 13.00 -0.70
CA THR A 203 1.43 13.54 -2.02
C THR A 203 2.56 13.22 -3.00
N HIS A 204 2.31 13.34 -4.30
CA HIS A 204 3.26 12.88 -5.31
C HIS A 204 3.12 13.62 -6.63
N SER A 205 4.18 14.26 -7.10
CA SER A 205 4.17 15.10 -8.30
C SER A 205 3.80 14.40 -9.61
N TRP A 206 3.94 13.08 -9.73
CA TRP A 206 3.55 12.33 -10.94
C TRP A 206 2.30 11.48 -10.78
N ALA A 207 1.96 11.07 -9.56
CA ALA A 207 0.88 10.12 -9.32
C ALA A 207 -0.22 10.67 -8.40
N GLN A 208 -0.19 11.96 -8.09
CA GLN A 208 -1.04 12.65 -7.12
C GLN A 208 -0.79 12.19 -5.69
N LEU A 209 -0.95 10.89 -5.39
CA LEU A 209 -0.75 10.32 -4.06
C LEU A 209 0.16 9.08 -4.10
N THR A 210 0.95 8.89 -3.06
CA THR A 210 1.59 7.63 -2.71
C THR A 210 0.78 7.00 -1.60
N LEU A 211 0.11 5.91 -1.91
CA LEU A 211 -0.71 5.11 -1.01
C LEU A 211 -0.51 3.62 -1.31
N SER A 212 -1.46 2.77 -0.93
CA SER A 212 -1.31 1.31 -0.94
C SER A 212 -1.13 0.72 -2.33
N MET A 213 -1.91 1.18 -3.32
CA MET A 213 -1.83 0.64 -4.68
C MET A 213 -0.51 1.01 -5.35
N LYS A 214 -0.12 2.29 -5.29
CA LYS A 214 1.15 2.77 -5.89
C LYS A 214 2.39 2.15 -5.24
N ASN A 215 2.29 1.71 -3.99
CA ASN A 215 3.40 1.06 -3.28
C ASN A 215 3.96 -0.15 -4.04
N PHE A 216 3.14 -0.83 -4.85
CA PHE A 216 3.55 -2.00 -5.63
C PHE A 216 4.45 -1.71 -6.84
N ILE A 217 4.66 -0.47 -7.23
CA ILE A 217 5.73 -0.12 -8.19
C ILE A 217 7.09 -0.66 -7.70
N GLY A 218 7.33 -0.64 -6.39
CA GLY A 218 8.57 -1.09 -5.77
C GLY A 218 8.85 -2.60 -5.85
N ILE A 219 7.93 -3.43 -6.37
CA ILE A 219 8.21 -4.86 -6.61
C ILE A 219 8.57 -5.18 -8.07
N THR A 220 8.64 -4.17 -8.94
CA THR A 220 9.09 -4.33 -10.32
C THR A 220 10.62 -4.24 -10.42
N PRO A 221 11.29 -5.02 -11.31
CA PRO A 221 12.74 -5.03 -11.41
C PRO A 221 13.33 -3.70 -11.90
N LEU A 222 14.37 -3.22 -11.21
CA LEU A 222 15.19 -2.11 -11.67
C LEU A 222 15.88 -2.46 -12.99
N SER A 223 16.40 -3.68 -13.10
CA SER A 223 17.11 -4.20 -14.28
C SER A 223 16.30 -4.14 -15.57
N ARG A 224 14.97 -4.07 -15.50
CA ARG A 224 14.08 -4.00 -16.68
C ARG A 224 13.44 -2.64 -16.89
N TYR A 225 13.11 -1.92 -15.82
CA TYR A 225 12.26 -0.73 -15.89
C TYR A 225 12.94 0.55 -15.39
N ALA A 226 14.17 0.44 -14.90
CA ALA A 226 14.85 1.59 -14.36
C ALA A 226 15.83 2.21 -15.36
N GLN A 227 16.02 3.52 -15.20
CA GLN A 227 17.04 4.32 -15.83
C GLN A 227 17.95 4.87 -14.73
N LEU A 228 19.27 4.87 -15.00
CA LEU A 228 20.24 5.40 -14.06
C LEU A 228 20.23 6.93 -14.12
N VAL A 229 20.00 7.58 -12.99
CA VAL A 229 19.96 9.04 -12.88
C VAL A 229 21.29 9.53 -12.32
N ASN A 230 21.98 10.38 -13.09
CA ASN A 230 23.25 11.01 -12.72
C ASN A 230 24.29 10.02 -12.16
N ASN A 231 24.30 8.78 -12.64
CA ASN A 231 25.14 7.69 -12.17
C ASN A 231 25.06 7.39 -10.65
N THR A 232 23.97 7.76 -10.01
CA THR A 232 23.84 7.67 -8.54
C THR A 232 22.71 6.78 -8.06
N TRP A 233 21.58 6.78 -8.77
CA TRP A 233 20.41 6.03 -8.35
C TRP A 233 19.52 5.65 -9.55
N TRP A 234 18.61 4.69 -9.34
CA TRP A 234 17.72 4.19 -10.36
C TRP A 234 16.29 4.70 -10.14
N ASN A 235 15.67 5.25 -11.18
CA ASN A 235 14.23 5.45 -11.21
C ASN A 235 13.58 4.36 -12.08
N ARG A 236 12.26 4.26 -12.03
CA ARG A 236 11.51 3.39 -12.96
C ARG A 236 11.02 4.18 -14.17
N GLY A 237 11.95 4.89 -14.79
CA GLY A 237 11.68 5.84 -15.89
C GLY A 237 11.22 5.20 -17.19
N SER A 238 11.31 3.87 -17.33
CA SER A 238 10.73 3.17 -18.49
C SER A 238 9.19 3.04 -18.41
N PHE A 239 8.60 3.24 -17.25
CA PHE A 239 7.15 3.40 -17.16
C PHE A 239 6.74 4.80 -17.56
N ASP A 240 5.61 4.92 -18.24
CA ASP A 240 5.08 6.21 -18.66
C ASP A 240 4.64 7.05 -17.44
N HIS A 241 5.27 8.21 -17.26
CA HIS A 241 4.99 9.19 -16.22
C HIS A 241 4.42 10.50 -16.80
N SER A 242 3.97 10.48 -18.06
CA SER A 242 3.43 11.67 -18.74
C SER A 242 2.14 12.20 -18.12
N SER A 243 1.47 11.38 -17.31
CA SER A 243 0.27 11.78 -16.58
C SER A 243 0.02 10.86 -15.38
N PRO A 244 -0.78 11.31 -14.38
CA PRO A 244 -1.21 10.43 -13.29
C PRO A 244 -1.94 9.16 -13.77
N GLN A 245 -2.67 9.24 -14.87
CA GLN A 245 -3.36 8.10 -15.48
C GLN A 245 -2.37 7.08 -16.05
N ALA A 246 -1.35 7.54 -16.75
CA ALA A 246 -0.38 6.67 -17.40
C ALA A 246 0.38 5.82 -16.37
N ILE A 247 0.92 6.44 -15.33
CA ILE A 247 1.62 5.70 -14.28
C ILE A 247 0.66 4.86 -13.42
N ALA A 248 -0.60 5.30 -13.24
CA ALA A 248 -1.60 4.52 -12.51
C ALA A 248 -1.88 3.17 -13.18
N GLN A 249 -1.93 3.09 -14.51
CA GLN A 249 -2.15 1.83 -15.22
C GLN A 249 -1.18 0.74 -14.77
N VAL A 250 0.11 1.09 -14.54
CA VAL A 250 1.15 0.14 -14.16
C VAL A 250 0.81 -0.55 -12.84
N TYR A 251 0.61 0.22 -11.77
CA TYR A 251 0.37 -0.39 -10.47
C TYR A 251 -1.05 -0.90 -10.29
N LEU A 252 -2.04 -0.41 -11.04
CA LEU A 252 -3.38 -0.98 -11.06
C LEU A 252 -3.38 -2.37 -11.72
N ASP A 253 -2.60 -2.59 -12.80
CA ASP A 253 -2.39 -3.92 -13.38
C ASP A 253 -1.73 -4.88 -12.37
N ILE A 254 -0.74 -4.39 -11.63
CA ILE A 254 -0.09 -5.19 -10.59
C ILE A 254 -1.10 -5.57 -9.51
N VAL A 255 -1.83 -4.60 -8.96
CA VAL A 255 -2.83 -4.82 -7.90
C VAL A 255 -3.95 -5.76 -8.35
N LYS A 256 -4.43 -5.60 -9.60
CA LYS A 256 -5.47 -6.48 -10.17
C LYS A 256 -5.04 -7.94 -10.22
N ASN A 257 -3.77 -8.19 -10.52
CA ASN A 257 -3.20 -9.54 -10.56
C ASN A 257 -2.88 -10.09 -9.17
N LEU A 258 -2.27 -9.27 -8.30
CA LEU A 258 -1.85 -9.70 -6.97
C LEU A 258 -2.99 -9.80 -5.97
N LYS A 259 -3.99 -8.93 -6.06
CA LYS A 259 -5.12 -8.85 -5.12
C LYS A 259 -4.62 -8.83 -3.65
N PRO A 260 -3.98 -7.73 -3.21
CA PRO A 260 -3.47 -7.64 -1.84
C PRO A 260 -4.56 -7.90 -0.81
N ASP A 261 -4.18 -8.56 0.30
CA ASP A 261 -5.13 -9.05 1.32
C ASP A 261 -5.35 -8.01 2.43
N LEU A 262 -4.37 -7.14 2.67
CA LEU A 262 -4.45 -6.08 3.68
C LEU A 262 -3.64 -4.86 3.25
N SER A 263 -4.20 -3.69 3.52
CA SER A 263 -3.52 -2.39 3.48
C SER A 263 -3.45 -1.81 4.88
N LEU A 264 -2.27 -1.32 5.28
CA LEU A 264 -2.03 -0.56 6.52
C LEU A 264 -1.36 0.75 6.13
N ILE A 265 -2.05 1.89 6.23
CA ILE A 265 -1.51 3.19 5.83
C ILE A 265 -1.00 3.96 7.04
N ASP A 266 0.27 4.31 6.98
CA ASP A 266 1.00 5.07 7.99
C ASP A 266 0.74 6.57 7.81
N PHE A 267 -0.10 7.14 8.68
CA PHE A 267 -0.32 8.58 8.83
C PHE A 267 0.39 9.13 10.09
N SER A 268 1.60 8.68 10.38
CA SER A 268 2.38 9.28 11.46
C SER A 268 3.12 10.53 11.00
N ILE A 269 4.13 10.34 10.17
CA ILE A 269 4.92 11.39 9.54
C ILE A 269 5.01 11.08 8.06
N GLY A 270 4.53 11.98 7.22
CA GLY A 270 4.48 11.83 5.76
C GLY A 270 5.06 13.02 5.03
N ILE A 271 4.82 13.08 3.71
CA ILE A 271 5.26 14.19 2.85
C ILE A 271 4.04 14.81 2.18
N GLU A 272 3.91 16.12 2.28
CA GLU A 272 2.94 16.92 1.52
C GLU A 272 3.62 17.83 0.49
N GLY A 273 2.86 18.38 -0.45
CA GLY A 273 3.38 19.20 -1.55
C GLY A 273 4.04 18.34 -2.63
N ASP A 274 5.17 18.78 -3.17
CA ASP A 274 5.83 18.16 -4.32
C ASP A 274 6.63 16.90 -3.94
N GLY A 275 5.92 15.91 -3.32
CA GLY A 275 6.50 14.60 -3.01
C GLY A 275 6.90 13.78 -4.25
N PRO A 276 7.50 12.60 -4.04
CA PRO A 276 7.41 11.76 -2.84
C PRO A 276 8.52 11.97 -1.79
N THR A 277 9.47 12.85 -2.03
CA THR A 277 10.61 13.12 -1.15
C THR A 277 10.84 14.62 -1.01
N LYS A 278 11.64 15.00 -0.03
CA LYS A 278 12.04 16.42 0.16
C LYS A 278 12.87 16.96 -1.00
N ASP A 279 13.65 16.10 -1.65
CA ASP A 279 14.51 16.47 -2.78
C ASP A 279 13.69 16.92 -4.02
N TYR A 280 12.43 16.52 -4.11
CA TYR A 280 11.51 17.00 -5.16
C TYR A 280 10.70 18.23 -4.78
N GLY A 281 10.87 18.75 -3.56
CA GLY A 281 10.14 19.91 -3.04
C GLY A 281 9.04 19.58 -2.04
N GLY A 282 8.93 18.32 -1.65
CA GLY A 282 8.00 17.88 -0.62
C GLY A 282 8.36 18.40 0.77
N THR A 283 7.37 18.57 1.62
CA THR A 283 7.52 19.05 3.00
C THR A 283 7.09 17.97 3.98
N THR A 284 7.89 17.73 5.01
CA THR A 284 7.52 16.81 6.10
C THR A 284 6.26 17.30 6.80
N LEU A 285 5.29 16.40 6.96
CA LEU A 285 4.10 16.62 7.75
C LEU A 285 4.02 15.57 8.86
N ASN A 286 4.07 16.01 10.11
CA ASN A 286 3.80 15.17 11.26
C ASN A 286 2.34 15.36 11.69
N MET A 287 1.53 14.29 11.64
CA MET A 287 0.10 14.37 11.97
C MET A 287 -0.15 14.85 13.42
N LYS A 288 0.78 14.61 14.34
CA LYS A 288 0.66 15.15 15.72
C LYS A 288 0.59 16.67 15.76
N ASP A 289 1.29 17.33 14.84
CA ASP A 289 1.36 18.80 14.84
C ASP A 289 0.03 19.43 14.39
N ARG A 290 -0.76 18.71 13.59
CA ARG A 290 -2.06 19.20 13.07
C ARG A 290 -3.27 18.56 13.74
N LEU A 291 -3.18 17.28 14.13
CA LEU A 291 -4.30 16.51 14.67
C LEU A 291 -4.15 16.18 16.16
N GLY A 292 -2.98 16.49 16.77
CA GLY A 292 -2.66 16.12 18.15
C GLY A 292 -2.32 14.63 18.35
N SER A 293 -2.38 13.81 17.30
CA SER A 293 -2.10 12.37 17.33
C SER A 293 -1.65 11.87 15.96
N TRP A 294 -0.99 10.72 15.94
CA TRP A 294 -0.82 9.93 14.73
C TRP A 294 -2.11 9.19 14.38
N VAL A 295 -2.19 8.70 13.14
CA VAL A 295 -3.30 7.88 12.66
C VAL A 295 -2.72 6.68 11.91
N ILE A 296 -3.33 5.51 12.11
CA ILE A 296 -3.17 4.32 11.24
C ILE A 296 -4.55 3.94 10.75
N ILE A 297 -4.65 3.67 9.46
CA ILE A 297 -5.85 3.07 8.88
C ILE A 297 -5.50 1.71 8.30
N ALA A 298 -6.46 0.76 8.36
CA ALA A 298 -6.31 -0.55 7.75
C ALA A 298 -7.60 -0.98 7.05
N SER A 299 -7.46 -1.74 5.96
CA SER A 299 -8.59 -2.33 5.25
C SER A 299 -8.15 -3.57 4.46
N THR A 300 -9.05 -4.53 4.34
CA THR A 300 -8.91 -5.65 3.38
C THR A 300 -9.35 -5.26 1.97
N ASP A 301 -9.96 -4.09 1.79
CA ASP A 301 -10.21 -3.46 0.50
C ASP A 301 -9.18 -2.36 0.28
N ILE A 302 -8.19 -2.63 -0.57
CA ILE A 302 -7.06 -1.72 -0.83
C ILE A 302 -7.51 -0.38 -1.41
N LEU A 303 -8.56 -0.38 -2.23
CA LEU A 303 -9.08 0.84 -2.83
C LEU A 303 -9.85 1.68 -1.82
N ALA A 304 -10.65 1.04 -0.95
CA ALA A 304 -11.33 1.71 0.15
C ALA A 304 -10.35 2.34 1.15
N ALA A 305 -9.21 1.66 1.43
CA ALA A 305 -8.13 2.22 2.21
C ALA A 305 -7.58 3.50 1.58
N ASP A 306 -7.21 3.44 0.29
CA ASP A 306 -6.63 4.58 -0.44
C ASP A 306 -7.66 5.73 -0.61
N ALA A 307 -8.94 5.43 -0.85
CA ALA A 307 -10.01 6.43 -0.94
C ALA A 307 -10.26 7.12 0.43
N THR A 308 -10.24 6.36 1.51
CA THR A 308 -10.34 6.92 2.88
C THR A 308 -9.12 7.77 3.20
N ALA A 309 -7.92 7.31 2.81
CA ALA A 309 -6.69 8.07 2.96
C ALA A 309 -6.75 9.42 2.22
N ALA A 310 -7.23 9.43 0.98
CA ALA A 310 -7.39 10.67 0.22
C ALA A 310 -8.34 11.67 0.94
N ARG A 311 -9.44 11.19 1.52
CA ARG A 311 -10.35 12.04 2.31
C ARG A 311 -9.72 12.55 3.61
N ILE A 312 -8.93 11.71 4.31
CA ILE A 312 -8.17 12.16 5.49
C ILE A 312 -7.22 13.29 5.11
N MET A 313 -6.63 13.23 3.92
CA MET A 313 -5.76 14.27 3.37
C MET A 313 -6.53 15.48 2.80
N SER A 314 -7.87 15.50 2.89
CA SER A 314 -8.77 16.52 2.33
C SER A 314 -8.70 16.66 0.80
N HIS A 315 -8.40 15.57 0.09
CA HIS A 315 -8.44 15.52 -1.37
C HIS A 315 -9.75 14.96 -1.88
N ASP A 316 -10.24 15.47 -3.00
CA ASP A 316 -11.42 14.92 -3.69
C ASP A 316 -11.06 13.57 -4.35
N VAL A 317 -11.69 12.50 -3.89
CA VAL A 317 -11.50 11.14 -4.41
C VAL A 317 -11.76 11.04 -5.91
N ASN A 318 -12.69 11.85 -6.44
CA ASN A 318 -13.05 11.84 -7.86
C ASN A 318 -11.98 12.47 -8.77
N GLU A 319 -11.11 13.30 -8.20
CA GLU A 319 -10.01 13.93 -8.93
C GLU A 319 -8.74 13.07 -8.91
N ILE A 320 -8.63 12.10 -8.00
CA ILE A 320 -7.48 11.21 -7.89
C ILE A 320 -7.60 10.06 -8.89
N LYS A 321 -6.76 10.09 -9.92
CA LYS A 321 -6.88 9.17 -11.07
C LYS A 321 -6.72 7.70 -10.70
N GLN A 322 -5.79 7.36 -9.82
CA GLN A 322 -5.65 5.98 -9.36
C GLN A 322 -6.93 5.43 -8.69
N LEU A 323 -7.69 6.28 -8.01
CA LEU A 323 -8.90 5.86 -7.30
C LEU A 323 -10.04 5.63 -8.29
N THR A 324 -10.31 6.58 -9.18
CA THR A 324 -11.38 6.47 -10.17
C THR A 324 -11.13 5.35 -11.18
N MET A 325 -9.88 5.18 -11.64
CA MET A 325 -9.50 4.06 -12.50
C MET A 325 -9.60 2.72 -11.77
N GLY A 326 -9.11 2.63 -10.54
CA GLY A 326 -9.20 1.40 -9.72
C GLY A 326 -10.65 0.97 -9.50
N TYR A 327 -11.55 1.91 -9.24
CA TYR A 327 -12.98 1.66 -9.10
C TYR A 327 -13.59 1.11 -10.40
N ASN A 328 -13.29 1.73 -11.53
CA ASN A 328 -13.76 1.26 -12.84
C ASN A 328 -13.21 -0.13 -13.20
N MET A 329 -12.04 -0.50 -12.68
CA MET A 329 -11.45 -1.84 -12.83
C MET A 329 -12.01 -2.86 -11.84
N GLY A 330 -12.90 -2.45 -10.91
CA GLY A 330 -13.48 -3.30 -9.88
C GLY A 330 -12.47 -3.78 -8.82
N LEU A 331 -11.52 -2.90 -8.42
CA LEU A 331 -10.51 -3.22 -7.42
C LEU A 331 -11.02 -3.03 -5.98
N GLY A 332 -12.15 -2.38 -5.78
CA GLY A 332 -12.75 -2.13 -4.47
C GLY A 332 -13.71 -0.94 -4.49
N GLU A 333 -13.99 -0.37 -3.32
CA GLU A 333 -14.99 0.68 -3.11
C GLU A 333 -14.35 2.06 -2.94
N ILE A 334 -14.96 3.10 -3.53
CA ILE A 334 -14.57 4.51 -3.30
C ILE A 334 -15.71 5.37 -2.74
N ASN A 335 -16.96 4.89 -2.81
CA ASN A 335 -18.09 5.68 -2.34
C ASN A 335 -18.10 5.72 -0.82
N GLU A 336 -18.03 6.93 -0.24
CA GLU A 336 -17.98 7.13 1.21
C GLU A 336 -19.16 6.47 1.94
N LYS A 337 -20.37 6.54 1.38
CA LYS A 337 -21.57 5.95 1.99
C LYS A 337 -21.57 4.42 2.00
N SER A 338 -20.70 3.79 1.20
CA SER A 338 -20.54 2.34 1.13
C SER A 338 -19.29 1.85 1.88
N ILE A 339 -18.53 2.75 2.51
CA ILE A 339 -17.36 2.44 3.34
C ILE A 339 -17.71 2.72 4.80
N GLU A 340 -17.67 1.70 5.63
CA GLU A 340 -17.79 1.82 7.08
C GLU A 340 -16.45 2.13 7.72
N ILE A 341 -16.37 3.23 8.48
CA ILE A 341 -15.16 3.59 9.24
C ILE A 341 -15.31 3.04 10.67
N LEU A 342 -14.44 2.09 11.02
CA LEU A 342 -14.36 1.51 12.35
C LEU A 342 -13.38 2.30 13.23
N GLY A 343 -13.78 2.65 14.44
CA GLY A 343 -12.92 3.30 15.44
C GLY A 343 -12.94 4.82 15.48
N GLY A 344 -13.66 5.50 14.59
CA GLY A 344 -13.82 6.96 14.62
C GLY A 344 -14.66 7.49 13.47
N LYS A 345 -14.90 8.80 13.47
CA LYS A 345 -15.54 9.48 12.34
C LYS A 345 -14.47 10.02 11.42
N LEU A 346 -14.71 9.95 10.12
CA LEU A 346 -13.79 10.50 9.11
C LEU A 346 -13.49 11.99 9.36
N SER A 347 -14.51 12.77 9.73
CA SER A 347 -14.38 14.20 10.06
C SER A 347 -13.38 14.49 11.19
N ASP A 348 -13.17 13.54 12.10
CA ASP A 348 -12.25 13.68 13.23
C ASP A 348 -10.79 13.33 12.87
N LEU A 349 -10.57 12.88 11.63
CA LEU A 349 -9.28 12.46 11.08
C LEU A 349 -8.78 13.40 9.99
N GLN A 350 -9.68 14.20 9.39
CA GLN A 350 -9.35 15.05 8.25
C GLN A 350 -8.37 16.16 8.62
N VAL A 351 -7.33 16.26 7.80
CA VAL A 351 -6.31 17.31 7.88
C VAL A 351 -6.00 17.74 6.45
N GLU A 352 -6.01 19.03 6.20
CA GLU A 352 -5.63 19.55 4.90
C GLU A 352 -4.16 19.27 4.61
N TRP A 353 -3.89 18.52 3.54
CA TRP A 353 -2.56 18.26 3.00
C TRP A 353 -2.35 19.09 1.74
N LYS A 354 -1.22 19.76 1.67
CA LYS A 354 -0.83 20.52 0.49
C LYS A 354 -0.72 19.58 -0.73
N PRO A 355 -1.48 19.81 -1.81
CA PRO A 355 -1.38 18.98 -3.01
C PRO A 355 -0.03 19.17 -3.71
N ALA A 356 0.40 18.17 -4.47
CA ALA A 356 1.56 18.28 -5.33
C ALA A 356 1.23 19.05 -6.61
N GLN A 357 2.19 19.82 -7.13
CA GLN A 357 2.15 20.28 -8.50
C GLN A 357 2.50 19.11 -9.42
N LEU A 358 1.59 18.80 -10.35
CA LEU A 358 1.79 17.69 -11.25
C LEU A 358 2.89 18.02 -12.27
N LYS A 359 3.81 17.06 -12.43
CA LYS A 359 4.88 17.08 -13.42
C LYS A 359 4.58 15.95 -14.42
N GLY A 360 4.36 16.30 -15.66
CA GLY A 360 4.02 15.34 -16.71
C GLY A 360 3.84 16.05 -18.04
#